data_1dde4d95a7a2ddbfddaa8cf7cfcc9e20
#
_entry.id   1dde4d95a7a2ddbfddaa8cf7cfcc9e20
#
_cell.length_a   1.000
_cell.length_b   1.000
_cell.length_c   1.000
_cell.angle_alpha   90.00
_cell.angle_beta   90.00
_cell.angle_gamma   90.00
#
_symmetry.space_group_name_H-M   'P 1'
#
loop_
_entity.id
_entity.type
_entity.pdbx_description
1 polymer ?
#
loop_
_entity_poly.entity_id
_entity_poly.type
_entity_poly.pdbx_seq_one_letter_code
_entity_poly.pdbx_strand_id
1 'polypeptide(L)'
;FNVDQFLKIYALDISTGHWDNYGANQNNFYLYHNNFTGQLEFLSYDCDNVLGVDWFGIDWTERDVYEWNFDDRPMVEKLMQVDEYRDRFSYYLNYIASVAMHPDLLNPQIDAIRELIAPAVVDDILHTFDYGYTYDDFYNGFEQNNIDDHTPYGIKNFIEARDENTLSQVE
;
A
#
# COMPACT_ATOMS: atom_id res chain seq x y z
N PHE A 1 19.19 11.93 -8.08
CA PHE A 1 18.06 11.23 -7.52
C PHE A 1 17.90 9.88 -8.20
N ASN A 2 17.62 8.84 -7.42
CA ASN A 2 17.39 7.50 -7.95
C ASN A 2 15.92 7.36 -8.39
N VAL A 3 15.65 7.76 -9.63
CA VAL A 3 14.29 7.76 -10.19
C VAL A 3 13.70 6.37 -10.24
N ASP A 4 14.48 5.38 -10.66
CA ASP A 4 13.98 4.01 -10.81
C ASP A 4 13.50 3.40 -9.47
N GLN A 5 14.28 3.61 -8.41
CA GLN A 5 13.90 3.19 -7.07
C GLN A 5 12.65 3.93 -6.58
N PHE A 6 12.57 5.24 -6.82
CA PHE A 6 11.38 6.01 -6.46
C PHE A 6 10.11 5.48 -7.14
N LEU A 7 10.17 5.22 -8.44
CA LEU A 7 9.01 4.71 -9.20
C LEU A 7 8.55 3.33 -8.69
N LYS A 8 9.49 2.46 -8.30
CA LYS A 8 9.16 1.15 -7.70
C LYS A 8 8.45 1.30 -6.36
N ILE A 9 9.00 2.14 -5.47
CA ILE A 9 8.42 2.37 -4.15
C ILE A 9 7.05 3.05 -4.29
N TYR A 10 6.94 4.05 -5.14
CA TYR A 10 5.69 4.76 -5.35
C TYR A 10 4.60 3.85 -5.96
N ALA A 11 4.97 2.98 -6.90
CA ALA A 11 4.06 1.97 -7.42
C ALA A 11 3.61 0.98 -6.33
N LEU A 12 4.52 0.56 -5.44
CA LEU A 12 4.18 -0.31 -4.32
C LEU A 12 3.24 0.41 -3.32
N ASP A 13 3.53 1.64 -2.95
CA ASP A 13 2.68 2.45 -2.07
C ASP A 13 1.25 2.53 -2.62
N ILE A 14 1.11 2.80 -3.93
CA ILE A 14 -0.19 2.88 -4.59
C ILE A 14 -0.88 1.52 -4.64
N SER A 15 -0.16 0.45 -4.96
CA SER A 15 -0.72 -0.90 -5.03
C SER A 15 -1.20 -1.40 -3.66
N THR A 16 -0.50 -1.03 -2.59
CA THR A 16 -0.92 -1.37 -1.22
C THR A 16 -1.99 -0.43 -0.65
N GLY A 17 -2.37 0.61 -1.38
CA GLY A 17 -3.33 1.61 -0.89
C GLY A 17 -2.76 2.56 0.17
N HIS A 18 -1.44 2.75 0.19
CA HIS A 18 -0.79 3.63 1.16
C HIS A 18 -1.12 5.10 0.90
N TRP A 19 -2.09 5.61 1.63
CA TRP A 19 -2.55 7.00 1.50
C TRP A 19 -1.80 7.98 2.40
N ASP A 20 -1.12 7.52 3.44
CA ASP A 20 -0.33 8.38 4.33
C ASP A 20 1.13 8.50 3.87
N ASN A 21 1.35 8.43 2.56
CA ASN A 21 2.66 8.51 1.91
C ASN A 21 2.97 9.92 1.37
N TYR A 22 4.10 10.06 0.69
CA TYR A 22 4.49 11.29 0.00
C TYR A 22 3.44 11.78 -1.00
N GLY A 23 2.86 10.87 -1.79
CA GLY A 23 1.90 11.21 -2.84
C GLY A 23 0.62 11.82 -2.27
N ALA A 24 -0.10 11.09 -1.45
CA ALA A 24 -1.39 11.55 -0.95
C ALA A 24 -1.25 12.57 0.20
N ASN A 25 -0.58 12.23 1.31
CA ASN A 25 -0.61 13.06 2.52
C ASN A 25 0.69 13.81 2.84
N GLN A 26 1.70 13.79 1.95
CA GLN A 26 3.03 14.44 2.16
C GLN A 26 3.79 13.96 3.40
N ASN A 27 3.59 12.71 3.79
CA ASN A 27 4.10 12.16 5.02
C ASN A 27 4.91 10.87 4.77
N ASN A 28 5.47 10.33 5.81
CA ASN A 28 6.04 8.97 5.89
C ASN A 28 7.07 8.63 4.81
N PHE A 29 8.04 9.53 4.61
CA PHE A 29 9.17 9.27 3.72
C PHE A 29 10.44 9.95 4.20
N TYR A 30 11.58 9.43 3.74
CA TYR A 30 12.90 10.02 3.91
C TYR A 30 13.61 10.16 2.57
N LEU A 31 14.49 11.14 2.48
CA LEU A 31 15.50 11.26 1.42
C LEU A 31 16.87 10.98 2.03
N TYR A 32 17.52 9.92 1.56
CA TYR A 32 18.83 9.52 2.01
C TYR A 32 19.88 9.78 0.93
N HIS A 33 20.93 10.53 1.26
CA HIS A 33 22.07 10.71 0.35
C HIS A 33 22.99 9.48 0.44
N ASN A 34 23.01 8.69 -0.62
CA ASN A 34 23.84 7.50 -0.72
C ASN A 34 25.24 7.89 -1.16
N ASN A 35 26.21 7.86 -0.24
CA ASN A 35 27.59 8.25 -0.50
C ASN A 35 28.32 7.34 -1.49
N PHE A 36 27.84 6.11 -1.73
CA PHE A 36 28.44 5.19 -2.70
C PHE A 36 28.02 5.48 -4.13
N THR A 37 26.76 5.87 -4.33
CA THR A 37 26.21 6.17 -5.65
C THR A 37 26.19 7.65 -5.97
N GLY A 38 26.31 8.52 -4.96
CA GLY A 38 26.12 9.97 -5.07
C GLY A 38 24.68 10.40 -5.35
N GLN A 39 23.72 9.49 -5.19
CA GLN A 39 22.30 9.75 -5.45
C GLN A 39 21.53 9.98 -4.15
N LEU A 40 20.41 10.69 -4.27
CA LEU A 40 19.37 10.70 -3.25
C LEU A 40 18.46 9.50 -3.49
N GLU A 41 18.29 8.68 -2.45
CA GLU A 41 17.37 7.55 -2.41
C GLU A 41 16.09 7.96 -1.69
N PHE A 42 14.94 7.54 -2.21
CA PHE A 42 13.66 7.70 -1.53
C PHE A 42 13.39 6.45 -0.67
N LEU A 43 12.98 6.66 0.57
CA LEU A 43 12.66 5.59 1.50
C LEU A 43 11.23 5.82 1.99
N SER A 44 10.35 4.86 1.79
CA SER A 44 9.02 4.83 2.43
C SER A 44 9.18 4.48 3.91
N TYR A 45 8.31 5.01 4.74
CA TYR A 45 8.32 4.85 6.19
C TYR A 45 6.88 4.75 6.69
N ASP A 46 6.68 4.09 7.84
CA ASP A 46 5.40 4.01 8.55
C ASP A 46 4.24 3.55 7.66
N CYS A 47 4.34 2.32 7.18
CA CYS A 47 3.36 1.75 6.26
C CYS A 47 2.24 1.01 7.02
N ASP A 48 1.68 1.61 8.06
CA ASP A 48 0.55 1.08 8.84
C ASP A 48 -0.81 1.36 8.17
N ASN A 49 -0.90 2.48 7.44
CA ASN A 49 -2.11 2.91 6.75
C ASN A 49 -2.16 2.36 5.32
N VAL A 50 -2.26 1.03 5.20
CA VAL A 50 -2.26 0.26 3.93
C VAL A 50 -3.31 -0.85 3.97
N LEU A 51 -3.49 -1.56 2.84
CA LEU A 51 -4.28 -2.77 2.72
C LEU A 51 -5.74 -2.61 3.20
N GLY A 52 -6.34 -1.46 2.88
CA GLY A 52 -7.74 -1.19 3.14
C GLY A 52 -8.03 -0.36 4.38
N VAL A 53 -7.01 0.02 5.16
CA VAL A 53 -7.21 1.02 6.23
C VAL A 53 -7.61 2.36 5.62
N ASP A 54 -8.67 2.97 6.14
CA ASP A 54 -9.20 4.25 5.66
C ASP A 54 -9.60 5.20 6.80
N TRP A 55 -9.30 6.50 6.62
CA TRP A 55 -9.68 7.57 7.55
C TRP A 55 -10.46 8.70 6.87
N PHE A 56 -10.72 8.58 5.55
CA PHE A 56 -11.28 9.66 4.74
C PHE A 56 -12.63 9.32 4.11
N GLY A 57 -13.11 8.08 4.25
CA GLY A 57 -14.27 7.58 3.53
C GLY A 57 -14.00 7.41 2.03
N ILE A 58 -12.76 7.05 1.68
CA ILE A 58 -12.31 6.84 0.30
C ILE A 58 -12.17 5.35 0.04
N ASP A 59 -12.69 4.88 -1.09
CA ASP A 59 -12.40 3.54 -1.58
C ASP A 59 -11.03 3.51 -2.27
N TRP A 60 -10.02 3.08 -1.52
CA TRP A 60 -8.64 3.00 -2.02
C TRP A 60 -8.43 1.88 -3.05
N THR A 61 -9.37 0.95 -3.17
CA THR A 61 -9.30 -0.08 -4.20
C THR A 61 -9.60 0.50 -5.58
N GLU A 62 -10.47 1.49 -5.68
CA GLU A 62 -10.92 2.09 -6.94
C GLU A 62 -10.15 3.36 -7.34
N ARG A 63 -9.34 3.92 -6.42
CA ARG A 63 -8.63 5.17 -6.70
C ARG A 63 -7.70 5.04 -7.89
N ASP A 64 -7.72 6.06 -8.78
CA ASP A 64 -6.89 6.14 -9.97
C ASP A 64 -5.40 6.07 -9.62
N VAL A 65 -4.68 5.14 -10.26
CA VAL A 65 -3.25 4.89 -10.00
C VAL A 65 -2.34 6.03 -10.46
N TYR A 66 -2.80 6.85 -11.41
CA TYR A 66 -2.06 8.01 -11.91
C TYR A 66 -2.47 9.32 -11.23
N GLU A 67 -3.61 9.34 -10.52
CA GLU A 67 -4.14 10.48 -9.78
C GLU A 67 -4.23 10.19 -8.27
N TRP A 68 -3.16 9.60 -7.72
CA TRP A 68 -3.10 9.21 -6.30
C TRP A 68 -3.01 10.41 -5.36
N ASN A 69 -2.42 11.50 -5.81
CA ASN A 69 -2.16 12.69 -5.00
C ASN A 69 -3.45 13.43 -4.62
N PHE A 70 -3.47 14.03 -3.41
CA PHE A 70 -4.55 14.95 -3.03
C PHE A 70 -4.30 16.38 -3.55
N ASP A 71 -3.02 16.76 -3.64
CA ASP A 71 -2.55 18.09 -4.06
C ASP A 71 -1.35 17.94 -4.97
N ASP A 72 -0.81 19.08 -5.43
CA ASP A 72 0.41 19.14 -6.24
C ASP A 72 1.58 18.42 -5.56
N ARG A 73 2.20 17.48 -6.27
CA ARG A 73 3.40 16.75 -5.86
C ARG A 73 4.47 16.89 -6.91
N PRO A 74 5.32 17.93 -6.82
CA PRO A 74 6.24 18.31 -7.89
C PRO A 74 7.14 17.15 -8.37
N MET A 75 7.53 16.24 -7.48
CA MET A 75 8.36 15.09 -7.86
C MET A 75 7.57 14.10 -8.71
N VAL A 76 6.35 13.74 -8.29
CA VAL A 76 5.48 12.84 -9.05
C VAL A 76 5.11 13.46 -10.39
N GLU A 77 4.58 14.68 -10.38
CA GLU A 77 4.12 15.38 -11.59
C GLU A 77 5.20 15.51 -12.65
N LYS A 78 6.41 15.94 -12.24
CA LYS A 78 7.52 16.10 -13.17
C LYS A 78 8.02 14.78 -13.76
N LEU A 79 8.02 13.72 -12.96
CA LEU A 79 8.43 12.41 -13.46
C LEU A 79 7.38 11.81 -14.39
N MET A 80 6.09 11.95 -14.08
CA MET A 80 5.00 11.45 -14.92
C MET A 80 4.83 12.21 -16.24
N GLN A 81 5.42 13.42 -16.39
CA GLN A 81 5.49 14.15 -17.67
C GLN A 81 6.52 13.58 -18.65
N VAL A 82 7.38 12.67 -18.19
CA VAL A 82 8.39 12.02 -19.03
C VAL A 82 7.88 10.65 -19.41
N ASP A 83 7.58 10.42 -20.66
CA ASP A 83 6.95 9.18 -21.18
C ASP A 83 7.70 7.93 -20.71
N GLU A 84 9.04 7.91 -20.79
CA GLU A 84 9.85 6.78 -20.33
C GLU A 84 9.63 6.44 -18.84
N TYR A 85 9.44 7.45 -17.97
CA TYR A 85 9.19 7.24 -16.56
C TYR A 85 7.76 6.81 -16.28
N ARG A 86 6.80 7.35 -17.02
CA ARG A 86 5.40 6.94 -16.96
C ARG A 86 5.23 5.47 -17.39
N ASP A 87 5.82 5.09 -18.53
CA ASP A 87 5.81 3.69 -19.01
C ASP A 87 6.44 2.75 -18.00
N ARG A 88 7.54 3.15 -17.39
CA ARG A 88 8.23 2.37 -16.36
C ARG A 88 7.39 2.25 -15.09
N PHE A 89 6.71 3.29 -14.68
CA PHE A 89 5.79 3.29 -13.56
C PHE A 89 4.60 2.35 -13.82
N SER A 90 3.98 2.43 -15.01
CA SER A 90 2.94 1.51 -15.47
C SER A 90 3.41 0.06 -15.46
N TYR A 91 4.64 -0.19 -15.93
CA TYR A 91 5.24 -1.52 -15.85
C TYR A 91 5.35 -2.03 -14.41
N TYR A 92 5.77 -1.18 -13.45
CA TYR A 92 5.86 -1.60 -12.04
C TYR A 92 4.49 -1.85 -11.42
N LEU A 93 3.50 -1.02 -11.69
CA LEU A 93 2.12 -1.26 -11.25
C LEU A 93 1.59 -2.60 -11.78
N ASN A 94 1.76 -2.84 -13.09
CA ASN A 94 1.35 -4.10 -13.70
C ASN A 94 2.07 -5.30 -13.08
N TYR A 95 3.40 -5.22 -12.89
CA TYR A 95 4.18 -6.30 -12.28
C TYR A 95 3.76 -6.56 -10.83
N ILE A 96 3.52 -5.52 -10.05
CA ILE A 96 3.10 -5.66 -8.65
C ILE A 96 1.73 -6.34 -8.60
N ALA A 97 0.75 -5.86 -9.32
CA ALA A 97 -0.60 -6.43 -9.31
C ALA A 97 -0.64 -7.85 -9.91
N SER A 98 0.00 -8.09 -11.07
CA SER A 98 -0.09 -9.38 -11.75
C SER A 98 0.81 -10.47 -11.17
N VAL A 99 1.84 -10.11 -10.39
CA VAL A 99 2.86 -11.05 -9.91
C VAL A 99 3.11 -10.91 -8.41
N ALA A 100 3.59 -9.74 -7.94
CA ALA A 100 4.12 -9.64 -6.58
C ALA A 100 3.02 -9.68 -5.51
N MET A 101 1.88 -9.03 -5.77
CA MET A 101 0.71 -9.00 -4.88
C MET A 101 -0.41 -9.93 -5.32
N HIS A 102 -0.23 -10.67 -6.42
CA HIS A 102 -1.26 -11.58 -6.91
C HIS A 102 -1.77 -12.50 -5.79
N PRO A 103 -3.10 -12.63 -5.61
CA PRO A 103 -3.71 -13.38 -4.51
C PRO A 103 -3.18 -14.81 -4.35
N ASP A 104 -2.93 -15.52 -5.46
CA ASP A 104 -2.40 -16.91 -5.43
C ASP A 104 -1.01 -17.00 -4.78
N LEU A 105 -0.20 -15.93 -4.87
CA LEU A 105 1.12 -15.88 -4.25
C LEU A 105 1.05 -15.34 -2.82
N LEU A 106 0.25 -14.29 -2.60
CA LEU A 106 0.28 -13.54 -1.35
C LEU A 106 -0.63 -14.14 -0.27
N ASN A 107 -1.82 -14.65 -0.63
CA ASN A 107 -2.76 -15.20 0.34
C ASN A 107 -2.19 -16.37 1.18
N PRO A 108 -1.43 -17.34 0.62
CA PRO A 108 -0.80 -18.38 1.45
C PRO A 108 0.22 -17.83 2.45
N GLN A 109 0.91 -16.74 2.11
CA GLN A 109 1.87 -16.09 2.99
C GLN A 109 1.15 -15.33 4.12
N ILE A 110 0.06 -14.63 3.78
CA ILE A 110 -0.80 -13.94 4.74
C ILE A 110 -1.37 -14.96 5.74
N ASP A 111 -1.88 -16.10 5.27
CA ASP A 111 -2.39 -17.17 6.14
C ASP A 111 -1.30 -17.71 7.07
N ALA A 112 -0.11 -17.96 6.54
CA ALA A 112 1.00 -18.45 7.35
C ALA A 112 1.42 -17.44 8.44
N ILE A 113 1.43 -16.14 8.12
CA ILE A 113 1.74 -15.07 9.08
C ILE A 113 0.61 -14.96 10.10
N ARG A 114 -0.66 -14.98 9.69
CA ARG A 114 -1.81 -14.98 10.59
C ARG A 114 -1.69 -16.08 11.64
N GLU A 115 -1.48 -17.31 11.21
CA GLU A 115 -1.34 -18.46 12.12
C GLU A 115 -0.13 -18.33 13.06
N LEU A 116 0.97 -17.76 12.56
CA LEU A 116 2.17 -17.54 13.34
C LEU A 116 1.97 -16.54 14.48
N ILE A 117 1.26 -15.43 14.21
CA ILE A 117 1.08 -14.35 15.20
C ILE A 117 -0.18 -14.51 16.07
N ALA A 118 -1.17 -15.31 15.65
CA ALA A 118 -2.44 -15.48 16.38
C ALA A 118 -2.27 -15.80 17.87
N PRO A 119 -1.36 -16.72 18.31
CA PRO A 119 -1.15 -16.96 19.73
C PRO A 119 -0.69 -15.73 20.51
N ALA A 120 0.16 -14.88 19.90
CA ALA A 120 0.63 -13.65 20.54
C ALA A 120 -0.50 -12.61 20.68
N VAL A 121 -1.42 -12.55 19.70
CA VAL A 121 -2.60 -11.68 19.77
C VAL A 121 -3.55 -12.12 20.88
N VAL A 122 -3.72 -13.43 21.08
CA VAL A 122 -4.52 -13.97 22.22
C VAL A 122 -3.91 -13.60 23.56
N ASP A 123 -2.59 -13.64 23.67
CA ASP A 123 -1.85 -13.34 24.89
C ASP A 123 -1.69 -11.83 25.16
N ASP A 124 -1.93 -10.99 24.15
CA ASP A 124 -1.86 -9.53 24.27
C ASP A 124 -3.13 -8.97 24.94
N ILE A 125 -3.05 -8.77 26.24
CA ILE A 125 -4.16 -8.19 27.02
C ILE A 125 -4.36 -6.68 26.78
N LEU A 126 -3.48 -6.03 26.03
CA LEU A 126 -3.49 -4.58 25.81
C LEU A 126 -4.07 -4.20 24.42
N HIS A 127 -4.23 -5.15 23.50
CA HIS A 127 -4.65 -4.86 22.14
C HIS A 127 -6.00 -4.11 22.04
N THR A 128 -6.93 -4.36 22.96
CA THR A 128 -8.23 -3.68 22.98
C THR A 128 -8.16 -2.21 23.44
N PHE A 129 -7.02 -1.74 23.94
CA PHE A 129 -6.84 -0.34 24.31
C PHE A 129 -6.56 0.57 23.12
N ASP A 130 -6.17 -0.02 21.98
CA ASP A 130 -6.01 0.68 20.73
C ASP A 130 -7.28 0.44 19.88
N TYR A 131 -8.09 1.49 19.70
CA TYR A 131 -9.37 1.48 18.96
C TYR A 131 -10.40 0.41 19.37
N GLY A 132 -10.13 -0.42 20.38
CA GLY A 132 -11.05 -1.43 20.89
C GLY A 132 -11.11 -2.72 20.08
N TYR A 133 -10.22 -2.96 19.13
CA TYR A 133 -10.18 -4.19 18.35
C TYR A 133 -10.01 -5.42 19.24
N THR A 134 -10.75 -6.47 18.90
CA THR A 134 -10.77 -7.75 19.60
C THR A 134 -10.01 -8.83 18.82
N TYR A 135 -9.82 -10.00 19.45
CA TYR A 135 -9.28 -11.16 18.77
C TYR A 135 -10.15 -11.60 17.57
N ASP A 136 -11.47 -11.47 17.70
CA ASP A 136 -12.39 -11.81 16.59
C ASP A 136 -12.20 -10.83 15.44
N ASP A 137 -11.99 -9.54 15.71
CA ASP A 137 -11.69 -8.53 14.68
C ASP A 137 -10.36 -8.81 13.99
N PHE A 138 -9.32 -9.17 14.75
CA PHE A 138 -8.05 -9.63 14.18
C PHE A 138 -8.27 -10.82 13.25
N TYR A 139 -8.99 -11.85 13.71
CA TYR A 139 -9.17 -13.08 12.93
C TYR A 139 -10.00 -12.85 11.67
N ASN A 140 -11.05 -12.05 11.79
CA ASN A 140 -11.97 -11.75 10.70
C ASN A 140 -11.41 -10.73 9.70
N GLY A 141 -10.56 -9.81 10.14
CA GLY A 141 -10.00 -8.73 9.32
C GLY A 141 -9.15 -9.17 8.12
N PHE A 142 -8.82 -10.46 8.03
CA PHE A 142 -8.14 -10.99 6.85
C PHE A 142 -9.08 -11.24 5.66
N GLU A 143 -10.36 -11.56 5.92
CA GLU A 143 -11.31 -12.01 4.88
C GLU A 143 -12.67 -11.30 4.94
N GLN A 144 -13.03 -10.66 6.05
CA GLN A 144 -14.29 -9.96 6.19
C GLN A 144 -14.16 -8.47 5.95
N ASN A 145 -15.08 -7.91 5.19
CA ASN A 145 -15.20 -6.49 5.00
C ASN A 145 -16.01 -5.85 6.14
N ASN A 146 -15.80 -4.56 6.34
CA ASN A 146 -16.54 -3.73 7.29
C ASN A 146 -16.43 -4.23 8.74
N ILE A 147 -15.20 -4.48 9.20
CA ILE A 147 -14.93 -4.75 10.63
C ILE A 147 -15.31 -3.51 11.43
N ASP A 148 -14.89 -2.32 10.97
CA ASP A 148 -15.37 -1.02 11.45
C ASP A 148 -15.28 0.05 10.34
N ASP A 149 -15.53 1.31 10.69
CA ASP A 149 -15.51 2.43 9.74
C ASP A 149 -14.10 2.71 9.17
N HIS A 150 -13.03 2.27 9.83
CA HIS A 150 -11.63 2.45 9.40
C HIS A 150 -11.03 1.23 8.72
N THR A 151 -11.73 0.10 8.73
CA THR A 151 -11.34 -1.15 8.08
C THR A 151 -12.45 -1.68 7.18
N PRO A 152 -12.78 -0.94 6.11
CA PRO A 152 -13.86 -1.31 5.18
C PRO A 152 -13.58 -2.60 4.40
N TYR A 153 -12.31 -2.99 4.25
CA TYR A 153 -11.90 -4.20 3.55
C TYR A 153 -11.14 -5.15 4.46
N GLY A 154 -11.43 -6.45 4.36
CA GLY A 154 -10.49 -7.48 4.79
C GLY A 154 -9.24 -7.46 3.90
N ILE A 155 -8.08 -7.78 4.45
CA ILE A 155 -6.77 -7.66 3.77
C ILE A 155 -6.77 -8.37 2.41
N LYS A 156 -7.26 -9.61 2.33
CA LYS A 156 -7.30 -10.40 1.08
C LYS A 156 -8.26 -9.80 0.06
N ASN A 157 -9.42 -9.33 0.51
CA ASN A 157 -10.42 -8.70 -0.35
C ASN A 157 -9.92 -7.36 -0.91
N PHE A 158 -9.18 -6.60 -0.10
CA PHE A 158 -8.52 -5.39 -0.57
C PHE A 158 -7.52 -5.71 -1.69
N ILE A 159 -6.65 -6.69 -1.47
CA ILE A 159 -5.63 -7.08 -2.45
C ILE A 159 -6.28 -7.48 -3.77
N GLU A 160 -7.29 -8.35 -3.74
CA GLU A 160 -7.99 -8.81 -4.94
C GLU A 160 -8.63 -7.65 -5.70
N ALA A 161 -9.41 -6.82 -5.01
CA ALA A 161 -10.09 -5.67 -5.63
C ALA A 161 -9.08 -4.63 -6.17
N ARG A 162 -8.00 -4.37 -5.43
CA ARG A 162 -6.97 -3.41 -5.84
C ARG A 162 -6.18 -3.90 -7.05
N ASP A 163 -5.83 -5.18 -7.09
CA ASP A 163 -5.11 -5.78 -8.22
C ASP A 163 -5.95 -5.71 -9.50
N GLU A 164 -7.23 -6.12 -9.44
CA GLU A 164 -8.15 -6.05 -10.58
C GLU A 164 -8.29 -4.61 -11.10
N ASN A 165 -8.50 -3.66 -10.20
CA ASN A 165 -8.61 -2.24 -10.56
C ASN A 165 -7.32 -1.68 -11.13
N THR A 166 -6.18 -1.97 -10.52
CA THR A 166 -4.86 -1.54 -11.03
C THR A 166 -4.65 -2.06 -12.46
N LEU A 167 -4.87 -3.36 -12.70
CA LEU A 167 -4.70 -3.97 -14.03
C LEU A 167 -5.66 -3.38 -15.08
N SER A 168 -6.84 -2.93 -14.67
CA SER A 168 -7.79 -2.28 -15.57
C SER A 168 -7.40 -0.86 -15.97
N GLN A 169 -6.57 -0.19 -15.18
CA GLN A 169 -6.15 1.20 -15.36
C GLN A 169 -4.78 1.31 -16.05
N VAL A 170 -3.94 0.28 -15.94
CA VAL A 170 -2.58 0.32 -16.50
C VAL A 170 -2.62 0.06 -17.99
N GLU A 171 -2.03 0.97 -18.79
CA GLU A 171 -1.90 0.89 -20.25
C GLU A 171 -0.68 0.07 -20.68
#